data_8aaf78ad85f05a06b7e50551325b7a98
#
_entry.id   8aaf78ad85f05a06b7e50551325b7a98
#
_cell.length_a   1.000
_cell.length_b   1.000
_cell.length_c   1.000
_cell.angle_alpha   90.00
_cell.angle_beta   90.00
_cell.angle_gamma   90.00
#
_symmetry.space_group_name_H-M   'P 1'
#
loop_
_entity.id
_entity.type
_entity.pdbx_description
1 polymer ?
#
loop_
_entity_poly.entity_id
_entity_poly.type
_entity_poly.pdbx_seq_one_letter_code
_entity_poly.pdbx_strand_id
1 'polypeptide(L)'
;MSDQHPGSAPAPPEDLWSAVDDLWAWLDGHRPLGESREATVLPRVLKLSEEVGEVAQAVIGATGQNPRKGTTHTWDDVEAELCDVVITALVALRTLPPQAREVFARHLDRVRQRSLGPGGET
;
A
#
# COMPACT_ATOMS: atom_id res chain seq x y z
N MET A 1 -25.81 -17.95 -8.81
CA MET A 1 -24.61 -18.71 -9.10
C MET A 1 -23.48 -17.78 -9.42
N SER A 2 -22.37 -18.16 -8.95
CA SER A 2 -21.20 -17.32 -9.16
C SER A 2 -20.69 -17.47 -10.58
N ASP A 3 -20.47 -16.37 -11.23
CA ASP A 3 -19.83 -16.35 -12.53
C ASP A 3 -18.34 -16.14 -12.43
N GLN A 4 -17.82 -16.24 -11.23
CA GLN A 4 -16.40 -16.07 -11.03
C GLN A 4 -15.67 -17.26 -11.59
N HIS A 5 -14.90 -17.02 -12.60
CA HIS A 5 -14.01 -18.03 -13.15
C HIS A 5 -12.64 -17.85 -12.56
N PRO A 6 -11.94 -18.96 -12.28
CA PRO A 6 -10.54 -18.82 -11.90
C PRO A 6 -9.81 -18.05 -12.98
N GLY A 7 -9.18 -16.98 -12.62
CA GLY A 7 -8.48 -16.13 -13.57
C GLY A 7 -9.26 -14.93 -14.05
N SER A 8 -10.55 -14.84 -13.73
CA SER A 8 -11.29 -13.62 -14.02
C SER A 8 -10.83 -12.52 -13.07
N ALA A 9 -10.47 -11.39 -13.62
CA ALA A 9 -10.13 -10.26 -12.79
C ALA A 9 -11.38 -9.76 -12.08
N PRO A 10 -11.29 -9.40 -10.79
CA PRO A 10 -12.40 -8.75 -10.13
C PRO A 10 -12.66 -7.40 -10.78
N ALA A 11 -13.90 -6.93 -10.70
CA ALA A 11 -14.21 -5.60 -11.16
C ALA A 11 -13.36 -4.60 -10.38
N PRO A 12 -12.69 -3.66 -11.05
CA PRO A 12 -11.93 -2.66 -10.32
C PRO A 12 -12.86 -1.84 -9.46
N PRO A 13 -12.42 -1.42 -8.27
CA PRO A 13 -13.24 -0.53 -7.46
C PRO A 13 -13.48 0.76 -8.23
N GLU A 14 -14.69 1.28 -8.13
CA GLU A 14 -14.99 2.55 -8.77
C GLU A 14 -14.06 3.64 -8.32
N ASP A 15 -13.63 3.53 -7.06
CA ASP A 15 -12.80 4.54 -6.46
C ASP A 15 -11.84 3.86 -5.49
N LEU A 16 -10.57 4.01 -5.79
CA LEU A 16 -9.52 3.48 -4.92
C LEU A 16 -9.73 3.95 -3.48
N TRP A 17 -10.08 5.22 -3.30
CA TRP A 17 -10.21 5.78 -1.95
C TRP A 17 -11.43 5.24 -1.21
N SER A 18 -12.47 4.82 -1.93
CA SER A 18 -13.59 4.14 -1.28
C SER A 18 -13.13 2.85 -0.64
N ALA A 19 -12.31 2.08 -1.34
CA ALA A 19 -11.76 0.85 -0.79
C ALA A 19 -10.83 1.14 0.38
N VAL A 20 -10.00 2.18 0.28
CA VAL A 20 -9.11 2.57 1.37
C VAL A 20 -9.94 2.97 2.60
N ASP A 21 -11.01 3.73 2.39
CA ASP A 21 -11.88 4.14 3.50
C ASP A 21 -12.51 2.93 4.17
N ASP A 22 -12.93 1.93 3.39
CA ASP A 22 -13.51 0.72 3.95
C ASP A 22 -12.50 -0.04 4.81
N LEU A 23 -11.29 -0.18 4.31
CA LEU A 23 -10.22 -0.84 5.05
C LEU A 23 -9.87 -0.07 6.31
N TRP A 24 -9.76 1.25 6.18
CA TRP A 24 -9.47 2.11 7.30
C TRP A 24 -10.55 1.99 8.38
N ALA A 25 -11.83 2.03 7.97
CA ALA A 25 -12.93 1.95 8.93
C ALA A 25 -12.95 0.61 9.65
N TRP A 26 -12.70 -0.48 8.91
CA TRP A 26 -12.62 -1.80 9.50
C TRP A 26 -11.50 -1.86 10.54
N LEU A 27 -10.32 -1.38 10.18
CA LEU A 27 -9.18 -1.40 11.07
C LEU A 27 -9.39 -0.46 12.27
N ASP A 28 -9.94 0.71 12.01
CA ASP A 28 -10.16 1.71 13.06
C ASP A 28 -11.18 1.23 14.09
N GLY A 29 -12.13 0.40 13.68
CA GLY A 29 -13.09 -0.18 14.58
C GLY A 29 -12.49 -1.16 15.58
N HIS A 30 -11.27 -1.60 15.36
CA HIS A 30 -10.58 -2.56 16.24
C HIS A 30 -9.59 -1.87 17.17
N ARG A 31 -9.41 -0.56 17.07
CA ARG A 31 -8.46 0.12 17.93
C ARG A 31 -9.05 0.33 19.33
N PRO A 32 -8.19 0.44 20.35
CA PRO A 32 -8.68 0.68 21.71
C PRO A 32 -9.43 2.01 21.81
N LEU A 33 -10.45 2.00 22.65
CA LEU A 33 -11.22 3.22 22.92
C LEU A 33 -10.32 4.29 23.55
N GLY A 34 -10.49 5.52 23.08
CA GLY A 34 -9.75 6.64 23.65
C GLY A 34 -8.33 6.78 23.15
N GLU A 35 -7.90 5.90 22.25
CA GLU A 35 -6.55 5.99 21.70
C GLU A 35 -6.43 7.24 20.83
N SER A 36 -5.34 7.98 21.00
CA SER A 36 -5.11 9.19 20.22
C SER A 36 -4.80 8.84 18.77
N ARG A 37 -4.97 9.82 17.88
CA ARG A 37 -4.63 9.64 16.48
C ARG A 37 -3.15 9.31 16.31
N GLU A 38 -2.30 9.98 17.07
CA GLU A 38 -0.86 9.74 17.00
C GLU A 38 -0.50 8.33 17.44
N ALA A 39 -1.13 7.86 18.52
CA ALA A 39 -0.88 6.50 18.99
C ALA A 39 -1.41 5.47 18.00
N THR A 40 -2.49 5.81 17.27
CA THR A 40 -3.07 4.90 16.29
C THR A 40 -2.19 4.80 15.04
N VAL A 41 -1.62 5.92 14.58
CA VAL A 41 -0.85 5.92 13.34
C VAL A 41 0.49 5.22 13.50
N LEU A 42 1.07 5.26 14.70
CA LEU A 42 2.41 4.72 14.90
C LEU A 42 2.52 3.24 14.52
N PRO A 43 1.68 2.33 15.04
CA PRO A 43 1.80 0.93 14.62
C PRO A 43 1.49 0.72 13.14
N ARG A 44 0.67 1.58 12.54
CA ARG A 44 0.38 1.47 11.11
C ARG A 44 1.58 1.85 10.26
N VAL A 45 2.37 2.83 10.71
CA VAL A 45 3.63 3.18 10.06
C VAL A 45 4.68 2.10 10.27
N LEU A 46 4.73 1.51 11.46
CA LEU A 46 5.64 0.40 11.73
C LEU A 46 5.30 -0.81 10.86
N LYS A 47 4.00 -1.07 10.66
CA LYS A 47 3.56 -2.13 9.77
C LYS A 47 4.05 -1.90 8.34
N LEU A 48 4.04 -0.65 7.90
CA LEU A 48 4.54 -0.30 6.58
C LEU A 48 6.01 -0.67 6.44
N SER A 49 6.81 -0.37 7.47
CA SER A 49 8.23 -0.73 7.47
C SER A 49 8.41 -2.24 7.35
N GLU A 50 7.59 -3.00 8.05
CA GLU A 50 7.63 -4.46 7.98
C GLU A 50 7.33 -4.95 6.56
N GLU A 51 6.33 -4.38 5.92
CA GLU A 51 5.95 -4.80 4.58
C GLU A 51 6.98 -4.43 3.54
N VAL A 52 7.67 -3.31 3.70
CA VAL A 52 8.79 -2.98 2.82
C VAL A 52 9.87 -4.03 2.94
N GLY A 53 10.12 -4.52 4.16
CA GLY A 53 11.06 -5.63 4.35
C GLY A 53 10.62 -6.89 3.63
N GLU A 54 9.32 -7.16 3.58
CA GLU A 54 8.79 -8.32 2.87
C GLU A 54 8.98 -8.21 1.36
N VAL A 55 8.91 -6.98 0.82
CA VAL A 55 9.24 -6.77 -0.59
C VAL A 55 10.70 -7.16 -0.83
N ALA A 56 11.59 -6.71 0.05
CA ALA A 56 13.01 -7.04 -0.09
C ALA A 56 13.24 -8.55 -0.05
N GLN A 57 12.56 -9.24 0.87
CA GLN A 57 12.66 -10.70 0.95
C GLN A 57 12.16 -11.36 -0.32
N ALA A 58 11.07 -10.85 -0.88
CA ALA A 58 10.52 -11.43 -2.10
C ALA A 58 11.46 -11.24 -3.28
N VAL A 59 12.12 -10.07 -3.38
CA VAL A 59 13.09 -9.82 -4.46
C VAL A 59 14.29 -10.75 -4.31
N ILE A 60 14.81 -10.88 -3.10
CA ILE A 60 15.93 -11.79 -2.83
C ILE A 60 15.55 -13.20 -3.23
N GLY A 61 14.34 -13.63 -2.86
CA GLY A 61 13.87 -14.97 -3.19
C GLY A 61 13.62 -15.17 -4.67
N ALA A 62 13.09 -14.14 -5.35
CA ALA A 62 12.79 -14.25 -6.79
C ALA A 62 14.07 -14.27 -7.63
N THR A 63 15.13 -13.62 -7.17
CA THR A 63 16.39 -13.57 -7.90
C THR A 63 17.36 -14.66 -7.48
N GLY A 64 17.01 -15.45 -6.47
CA GLY A 64 17.88 -16.54 -6.00
C GLY A 64 19.20 -16.05 -5.44
N GLN A 65 19.20 -14.89 -4.81
CA GLN A 65 20.45 -14.28 -4.34
C GLN A 65 21.12 -15.03 -3.21
N ASN A 66 20.34 -15.81 -2.46
CA ASN A 66 20.92 -16.64 -1.40
C ASN A 66 21.20 -18.01 -1.99
N PRO A 67 22.47 -18.38 -2.23
CA PRO A 67 22.78 -19.66 -2.88
C PRO A 67 22.27 -20.88 -2.11
N ARG A 68 22.21 -20.78 -0.79
CA ARG A 68 21.75 -21.90 0.02
C ARG A 68 20.26 -22.15 -0.14
N LYS A 69 19.47 -21.09 -0.30
CA LYS A 69 18.02 -21.23 -0.40
C LYS A 69 17.53 -21.33 -1.84
N GLY A 70 18.32 -20.85 -2.79
CA GLY A 70 17.91 -20.83 -4.18
C GLY A 70 16.78 -19.84 -4.41
N THR A 71 15.94 -20.16 -5.38
CA THR A 71 14.80 -19.32 -5.74
C THR A 71 13.60 -19.78 -4.92
N THR A 72 13.09 -18.90 -4.06
CA THR A 72 12.00 -19.20 -3.13
C THR A 72 10.74 -18.42 -3.40
N HIS A 73 10.81 -17.40 -4.26
CA HIS A 73 9.69 -16.51 -4.56
C HIS A 73 9.58 -16.32 -6.06
N THR A 74 8.44 -15.84 -6.52
CA THR A 74 8.21 -15.46 -7.90
C THR A 74 8.09 -13.96 -8.00
N TRP A 75 8.12 -13.44 -9.23
CA TRP A 75 7.89 -12.02 -9.44
C TRP A 75 6.45 -11.64 -9.13
N ASP A 76 5.51 -12.57 -9.24
CA ASP A 76 4.13 -12.35 -8.79
C ASP A 76 4.10 -12.05 -7.29
N ASP A 77 4.93 -12.74 -6.52
CA ASP A 77 5.05 -12.48 -5.09
C ASP A 77 5.56 -11.06 -4.83
N VAL A 78 6.55 -10.61 -5.62
CA VAL A 78 7.07 -9.25 -5.49
C VAL A 78 5.96 -8.23 -5.77
N GLU A 79 5.17 -8.46 -6.81
CA GLU A 79 4.07 -7.57 -7.15
C GLU A 79 3.04 -7.50 -6.01
N ALA A 80 2.69 -8.65 -5.45
CA ALA A 80 1.72 -8.69 -4.36
C ALA A 80 2.23 -7.92 -3.14
N GLU A 81 3.51 -8.10 -2.81
CA GLU A 81 4.08 -7.39 -1.66
C GLU A 81 4.14 -5.88 -1.90
N LEU A 82 4.42 -5.47 -3.14
CA LEU A 82 4.38 -4.03 -3.46
C LEU A 82 2.96 -3.47 -3.33
N CYS A 83 1.96 -4.24 -3.74
CA CYS A 83 0.57 -3.82 -3.55
C CYS A 83 0.26 -3.64 -2.07
N ASP A 84 0.73 -4.57 -1.23
CA ASP A 84 0.50 -4.47 0.21
C ASP A 84 1.14 -3.21 0.78
N VAL A 85 2.34 -2.86 0.33
CA VAL A 85 3.01 -1.63 0.76
C VAL A 85 2.15 -0.41 0.41
N VAL A 86 1.64 -0.35 -0.81
CA VAL A 86 0.82 0.78 -1.23
C VAL A 86 -0.45 0.87 -0.40
N ILE A 87 -1.14 -0.25 -0.21
CA ILE A 87 -2.39 -0.28 0.56
C ILE A 87 -2.14 0.16 2.00
N THR A 88 -1.12 -0.39 2.63
CA THR A 88 -0.80 -0.04 4.02
C THR A 88 -0.44 1.44 4.14
N ALA A 89 0.30 1.98 3.18
CA ALA A 89 0.67 3.40 3.19
C ALA A 89 -0.57 4.28 3.06
N LEU A 90 -1.50 3.92 2.18
CA LEU A 90 -2.72 4.71 1.99
C LEU A 90 -3.62 4.66 3.22
N VAL A 91 -3.72 3.51 3.88
CA VAL A 91 -4.49 3.39 5.12
C VAL A 91 -3.85 4.20 6.23
N ALA A 92 -2.52 4.16 6.34
CA ALA A 92 -1.81 4.98 7.33
C ALA A 92 -2.05 6.46 7.07
N LEU A 93 -1.98 6.88 5.82
CA LEU A 93 -2.25 8.27 5.47
C LEU A 93 -3.67 8.66 5.86
N ARG A 94 -4.65 7.81 5.54
CA ARG A 94 -6.06 8.08 5.86
C ARG A 94 -6.30 8.21 7.37
N THR A 95 -5.43 7.62 8.18
CA THR A 95 -5.53 7.73 9.64
C THR A 95 -5.27 9.15 10.12
N LEU A 96 -4.50 9.94 9.38
CA LEU A 96 -4.12 11.28 9.80
C LEU A 96 -5.17 12.33 9.39
N PRO A 97 -5.34 12.65 8.09
CA PRO A 97 -6.38 13.61 7.71
C PRO A 97 -7.63 12.92 7.20
N PRO A 98 -8.81 13.43 7.50
CA PRO A 98 -10.03 12.91 6.87
C PRO A 98 -10.03 13.11 5.36
N GLN A 99 -9.32 14.13 4.85
CA GLN A 99 -9.27 14.43 3.43
C GLN A 99 -7.98 13.88 2.80
N ALA A 100 -7.67 12.62 3.11
CA ALA A 100 -6.46 11.98 2.59
C ALA A 100 -6.42 11.97 1.06
N ARG A 101 -7.56 11.75 0.42
CA ARG A 101 -7.67 11.78 -1.04
C ARG A 101 -7.11 13.10 -1.60
N GLU A 102 -7.56 14.21 -1.06
CA GLU A 102 -7.15 15.53 -1.54
C GLU A 102 -5.69 15.81 -1.22
N VAL A 103 -5.26 15.42 -0.03
CA VAL A 103 -3.86 15.58 0.37
C VAL A 103 -2.95 14.83 -0.58
N PHE A 104 -3.30 13.58 -0.86
CA PHE A 104 -2.48 12.76 -1.76
C PHE A 104 -2.49 13.31 -3.18
N ALA A 105 -3.66 13.73 -3.66
CA ALA A 105 -3.78 14.26 -5.02
C ALA A 105 -2.92 15.49 -5.21
N ARG A 106 -2.92 16.40 -4.23
CA ARG A 106 -2.10 17.61 -4.33
C ARG A 106 -0.61 17.27 -4.31
N HIS A 107 -0.23 16.32 -3.47
CA HIS A 107 1.17 15.94 -3.40
C HIS A 107 1.62 15.24 -4.69
N LEU A 108 0.77 14.36 -5.21
CA LEU A 108 1.07 13.66 -6.46
C LEU A 108 1.23 14.65 -7.61
N ASP A 109 0.34 15.64 -7.68
CA ASP A 109 0.44 16.66 -8.73
C ASP A 109 1.74 17.46 -8.59
N ARG A 110 2.13 17.77 -7.37
CA ARG A 110 3.39 18.48 -7.14
C ARG A 110 4.58 17.66 -7.62
N VAL A 111 4.58 16.37 -7.35
CA VAL A 111 5.65 15.47 -7.80
C VAL A 111 5.66 15.40 -9.32
N ARG A 112 4.48 15.27 -9.93
CA ARG A 112 4.38 15.22 -11.40
C ARG A 112 4.93 16.49 -12.03
N GLN A 113 4.58 17.65 -11.51
CA GLN A 113 5.05 18.91 -12.05
C GLN A 113 6.55 19.07 -11.90
N ARG A 114 7.08 18.67 -10.74
CA ARG A 114 8.52 18.74 -10.49
C ARG A 114 9.30 17.84 -11.44
N SER A 115 8.74 16.68 -11.74
CA SER A 115 9.46 15.69 -12.57
C SER A 115 9.18 15.85 -14.05
N LEU A 116 7.95 16.20 -14.42
CA LEU A 116 7.50 16.18 -15.81
C LEU A 116 7.17 17.57 -16.37
N GLY A 117 7.20 18.59 -15.52
CA GLY A 117 6.86 19.93 -15.95
C GLY A 117 7.95 20.57 -16.80
N PRO A 118 7.70 21.79 -17.31
CA PRO A 118 8.71 22.50 -18.08
C PRO A 118 9.98 22.67 -17.27
N GLY A 119 11.11 22.32 -17.85
CA GLY A 119 12.40 22.41 -17.18
C GLY A 119 12.90 21.09 -16.64
N GLY A 120 12.03 20.07 -16.53
CA GLY A 120 12.46 18.72 -16.14
C GLY A 120 13.23 18.69 -14.85
N GLU A 121 12.75 19.34 -13.83
CA GLU A 121 13.37 19.34 -12.53
C GLU A 121 13.36 17.95 -11.92
N THR A 122 14.49 17.50 -11.51
CA THR A 122 14.62 16.20 -10.89
C THR A 122 15.00 16.32 -9.42
#